data_0a426dc99a691d1404352c76b9487e36
#
_entry.id   0a426dc99a691d1404352c76b9487e36
#
_cell.length_a   1.000
_cell.length_b   1.000
_cell.length_c   1.000
_cell.angle_alpha   90.00
_cell.angle_beta   90.00
_cell.angle_gamma   90.00
#
_symmetry.space_group_name_H-M   'P 1'
#
loop_
_entity.id
_entity.type
_entity.pdbx_description
1 polymer ?
#
loop_
_entity_poly.entity_id
_entity_poly.type
_entity_poly.pdbx_seq_one_letter_code
_entity_poly.pdbx_strand_id
1 'polypeptide(L)'
;MKKKLSIILAGILFLAGLSLLLYPLVANQWNNYRQSRLISEYESVVKDESRKGTINYEKEWERADAYNQSLLPSILPDSFAIAAASDEPGEEYMSCLNILTDEMMGYVEIPKINIKIPIFHTTSEEVLSKGAGHLEGSSLPVGGENTHSVISAHRGLPSASLFTDLDQLEDGDHFLIRVLDQTLCYEVDQIHIVEPENTSDLAVEPGQDLVTLL
;
A
#
# COMPACT_ATOMS: atom_id res chain seq x y z
N MET A 1 -9.14 -39.47 39.09
CA MET A 1 -9.09 -39.21 37.63
C MET A 1 -9.78 -37.92 37.26
N LYS A 2 -11.05 -37.68 37.64
CA LYS A 2 -11.84 -36.47 37.22
C LYS A 2 -11.16 -35.13 37.56
N LYS A 3 -10.58 -34.96 38.78
CA LYS A 3 -9.87 -33.70 39.16
C LYS A 3 -8.63 -33.41 38.29
N LYS A 4 -7.84 -34.41 37.91
CA LYS A 4 -6.67 -34.22 37.03
C LYS A 4 -7.09 -33.82 35.64
N LEU A 5 -8.17 -34.43 35.13
CA LEU A 5 -8.73 -34.09 33.82
C LEU A 5 -9.27 -32.65 33.78
N SER A 6 -9.94 -32.20 34.84
CA SER A 6 -10.45 -30.82 34.94
C SER A 6 -9.31 -29.79 34.97
N ILE A 7 -8.19 -30.08 35.66
CA ILE A 7 -7.02 -29.20 35.69
C ILE A 7 -6.34 -29.12 34.32
N ILE A 8 -6.23 -30.25 33.60
CA ILE A 8 -5.66 -30.28 32.26
C ILE A 8 -6.55 -29.48 31.31
N LEU A 9 -7.87 -29.68 31.36
CA LEU A 9 -8.83 -28.94 30.52
C LEU A 9 -8.78 -27.45 30.80
N ALA A 10 -8.72 -27.03 32.08
CA ALA A 10 -8.57 -25.63 32.46
C ALA A 10 -7.25 -25.04 31.91
N GLY A 11 -6.15 -25.79 31.96
CA GLY A 11 -4.86 -25.40 31.40
C GLY A 11 -4.92 -25.20 29.89
N ILE A 12 -5.58 -26.12 29.16
CA ILE A 12 -5.75 -26.02 27.72
C ILE A 12 -6.59 -24.78 27.37
N LEU A 13 -7.70 -24.56 28.06
CA LEU A 13 -8.57 -23.41 27.86
C LEU A 13 -7.84 -22.08 28.16
N PHE A 14 -7.03 -22.07 29.23
CA PHE A 14 -6.20 -20.90 29.56
C PHE A 14 -5.18 -20.61 28.46
N LEU A 15 -4.45 -21.62 27.96
CA LEU A 15 -3.48 -21.45 26.89
C LEU A 15 -4.15 -21.02 25.58
N ALA A 16 -5.30 -21.57 25.25
CA ALA A 16 -6.07 -21.17 24.07
C ALA A 16 -6.51 -19.70 24.18
N GLY A 17 -7.04 -19.28 25.33
CA GLY A 17 -7.42 -17.89 25.58
C GLY A 17 -6.23 -16.93 25.54
N LEU A 18 -5.10 -17.32 26.13
CA LEU A 18 -3.86 -16.55 26.08
C LEU A 18 -3.32 -16.42 24.64
N SER A 19 -3.38 -17.50 23.85
CA SER A 19 -2.98 -17.47 22.43
C SER A 19 -3.83 -16.51 21.62
N LEU A 20 -5.16 -16.52 21.82
CA LEU A 20 -6.06 -15.56 21.15
C LEU A 20 -5.77 -14.11 21.57
N LEU A 21 -5.47 -13.87 22.82
CA LEU A 21 -5.13 -12.54 23.34
C LEU A 21 -3.81 -12.02 22.75
N LEU A 22 -2.81 -12.88 22.61
CA LEU A 22 -1.48 -12.52 22.12
C LEU A 22 -1.40 -12.49 20.59
N TYR A 23 -2.37 -13.10 19.89
CA TYR A 23 -2.36 -13.24 18.44
C TYR A 23 -2.14 -11.88 17.72
N PRO A 24 -2.87 -10.80 18.01
CA PRO A 24 -2.70 -9.54 17.30
C PRO A 24 -1.28 -8.97 17.45
N LEU A 25 -0.71 -9.06 18.65
CA LEU A 25 0.64 -8.54 18.92
C LEU A 25 1.71 -9.32 18.13
N VAL A 26 1.62 -10.65 18.15
CA VAL A 26 2.57 -11.51 17.44
C VAL A 26 2.41 -11.36 15.93
N ALA A 27 1.17 -11.32 15.44
CA ALA A 27 0.88 -11.18 14.01
C ALA A 27 1.34 -9.82 13.47
N ASN A 28 1.07 -8.73 14.18
CA ASN A 28 1.53 -7.40 13.81
C ASN A 28 3.07 -7.32 13.76
N GLN A 29 3.75 -7.86 14.78
CA GLN A 29 5.22 -7.88 14.79
C GLN A 29 5.80 -8.69 13.64
N TRP A 30 5.16 -9.81 13.29
CA TRP A 30 5.54 -10.62 12.14
C TRP A 30 5.35 -9.89 10.81
N ASN A 31 4.21 -9.21 10.63
CA ASN A 31 3.94 -8.43 9.44
C ASN A 31 4.92 -7.24 9.30
N ASN A 32 5.19 -6.51 10.37
CA ASN A 32 6.18 -5.44 10.35
C ASN A 32 7.58 -5.96 9.95
N TYR A 33 7.97 -7.13 10.46
CA TYR A 33 9.22 -7.77 10.06
C TYR A 33 9.26 -8.13 8.57
N ARG A 34 8.17 -8.71 8.04
CA ARG A 34 8.06 -9.04 6.61
C ARG A 34 8.12 -7.80 5.73
N GLN A 35 7.36 -6.76 6.06
CA GLN A 35 7.35 -5.48 5.35
C GLN A 35 8.73 -4.84 5.36
N SER A 36 9.39 -4.77 6.52
CA SER A 36 10.75 -4.22 6.63
C SER A 36 11.75 -5.00 5.78
N ARG A 37 11.61 -6.32 5.68
CA ARG A 37 12.46 -7.16 4.84
C ARG A 37 12.25 -6.87 3.35
N LEU A 38 10.99 -6.79 2.89
CA LEU A 38 10.66 -6.46 1.49
C LEU A 38 11.19 -5.07 1.11
N ILE A 39 10.98 -4.08 1.98
CA ILE A 39 11.50 -2.72 1.77
C ILE A 39 13.03 -2.72 1.72
N SER A 40 13.71 -3.44 2.61
CA SER A 40 15.17 -3.54 2.59
C SER A 40 15.69 -4.21 1.32
N GLU A 41 14.99 -5.22 0.82
CA GLU A 41 15.33 -5.89 -0.45
C GLU A 41 15.16 -4.91 -1.62
N TYR A 42 14.04 -4.21 -1.69
CA TYR A 42 13.78 -3.17 -2.68
C TYR A 42 14.86 -2.08 -2.65
N GLU A 43 15.14 -1.51 -1.48
CA GLU A 43 16.18 -0.50 -1.31
C GLU A 43 17.57 -1.01 -1.72
N SER A 44 17.88 -2.28 -1.42
CA SER A 44 19.17 -2.87 -1.80
C SER A 44 19.33 -2.99 -3.32
N VAL A 45 18.23 -3.32 -4.02
CA VAL A 45 18.23 -3.41 -5.49
C VAL A 45 18.37 -2.02 -6.11
N VAL A 46 17.64 -1.04 -5.58
CA VAL A 46 17.71 0.36 -6.05
C VAL A 46 19.08 0.97 -5.81
N LYS A 47 19.71 0.70 -4.65
CA LYS A 47 21.02 1.26 -4.26
C LYS A 47 22.21 0.48 -4.83
N ASP A 48 22.02 -0.75 -5.32
CA ASP A 48 23.12 -1.58 -5.81
C ASP A 48 23.68 -1.04 -7.12
N GLU A 49 24.85 -0.41 -7.04
CA GLU A 49 25.53 0.17 -8.20
C GLU A 49 25.90 -0.88 -9.25
N SER A 50 26.10 -2.14 -8.85
CA SER A 50 26.40 -3.24 -9.78
C SER A 50 25.20 -3.59 -10.66
N ARG A 51 23.98 -3.24 -10.26
CA ARG A 51 22.71 -3.43 -10.97
C ARG A 51 22.25 -2.21 -11.76
N LYS A 52 22.90 -1.05 -11.62
CA LYS A 52 22.58 0.18 -12.40
C LYS A 52 22.60 -0.05 -13.93
N GLY A 53 23.31 -1.05 -14.41
CA GLY A 53 23.31 -1.44 -15.82
C GLY A 53 22.19 -2.44 -16.21
N THR A 54 21.47 -3.02 -15.26
CA THR A 54 20.40 -4.00 -15.50
C THR A 54 19.00 -3.36 -15.42
N ILE A 55 18.83 -2.34 -14.58
CA ILE A 55 17.57 -1.58 -14.46
C ILE A 55 17.79 -0.22 -15.11
N ASN A 56 17.05 0.03 -16.18
CA ASN A 56 17.03 1.35 -16.82
C ASN A 56 15.92 2.19 -16.18
N TYR A 57 16.26 2.94 -15.13
CA TYR A 57 15.30 3.80 -14.42
C TYR A 57 14.63 4.82 -15.32
N GLU A 58 15.37 5.46 -16.24
CA GLU A 58 14.82 6.42 -17.19
C GLU A 58 13.68 5.79 -18.00
N LYS A 59 13.91 4.57 -18.51
CA LYS A 59 12.87 3.84 -19.24
C LYS A 59 11.68 3.44 -18.37
N GLU A 60 11.90 3.09 -17.09
CA GLU A 60 10.80 2.77 -16.18
C GLU A 60 9.98 4.02 -15.84
N TRP A 61 10.62 5.17 -15.66
CA TRP A 61 9.95 6.46 -15.52
C TRP A 61 9.15 6.82 -16.76
N GLU A 62 9.76 6.74 -17.95
CA GLU A 62 9.06 6.99 -19.23
C GLU A 62 7.83 6.09 -19.42
N ARG A 63 7.92 4.82 -19.03
CA ARG A 63 6.79 3.87 -19.12
C ARG A 63 5.68 4.24 -18.13
N ALA A 64 6.02 4.59 -16.91
CA ALA A 64 5.03 5.00 -15.91
C ALA A 64 4.33 6.31 -16.31
N ASP A 65 5.09 7.28 -16.84
CA ASP A 65 4.53 8.53 -17.36
C ASP A 65 3.64 8.27 -18.59
N ALA A 66 4.06 7.41 -19.51
CA ALA A 66 3.25 7.06 -20.68
C ALA A 66 1.93 6.37 -20.26
N TYR A 67 2.00 5.47 -19.26
CA TYR A 67 0.81 4.86 -18.68
C TYR A 67 -0.12 5.94 -18.09
N ASN A 68 0.40 6.85 -17.24
CA ASN A 68 -0.40 7.92 -16.64
C ASN A 68 -1.06 8.81 -17.72
N GLN A 69 -0.34 9.12 -18.80
CA GLN A 69 -0.89 9.89 -19.92
C GLN A 69 -1.94 9.12 -20.73
N SER A 70 -1.90 7.80 -20.72
CA SER A 70 -2.90 6.95 -21.38
C SER A 70 -4.22 6.86 -20.60
N LEU A 71 -4.16 7.11 -19.29
CA LEU A 71 -5.34 7.20 -18.45
C LEU A 71 -6.10 8.47 -18.88
N LEU A 72 -7.18 8.30 -19.62
CA LEU A 72 -8.06 9.42 -19.95
C LEU A 72 -8.53 10.06 -18.64
N PRO A 73 -8.83 11.38 -18.64
CA PRO A 73 -9.42 12.05 -17.48
C PRO A 73 -10.83 11.50 -17.25
N SER A 74 -10.90 10.28 -16.77
CA SER A 74 -12.13 9.61 -16.41
C SER A 74 -12.28 9.70 -14.89
N ILE A 75 -13.47 10.07 -14.44
CA ILE A 75 -13.91 9.79 -13.07
C ILE A 75 -13.63 8.30 -12.85
N LEU A 76 -12.79 7.98 -11.87
CA LEU A 76 -12.55 6.58 -11.50
C LEU A 76 -13.92 5.96 -11.25
N PRO A 77 -14.28 4.87 -11.91
CA PRO A 77 -15.48 4.13 -11.56
C PRO A 77 -15.38 3.75 -10.09
N ASP A 78 -16.50 3.62 -9.40
CA ASP A 78 -16.57 3.08 -8.05
C ASP A 78 -15.58 1.91 -7.91
N SER A 79 -14.78 1.92 -6.84
CA SER A 79 -13.76 0.89 -6.57
C SER A 79 -14.34 -0.54 -6.60
N PHE A 80 -15.62 -0.70 -6.26
CA PHE A 80 -16.36 -1.95 -6.42
C PHE A 80 -16.67 -2.26 -7.89
N ALA A 81 -16.92 -1.25 -8.73
CA ALA A 81 -17.14 -1.44 -10.15
C ALA A 81 -15.85 -1.80 -10.90
N ILE A 82 -14.69 -1.26 -10.46
CA ILE A 82 -13.37 -1.65 -10.98
C ILE A 82 -13.08 -3.12 -10.61
N ALA A 83 -13.28 -3.50 -9.34
CA ALA A 83 -13.09 -4.87 -8.89
C ALA A 83 -14.05 -5.88 -9.55
N ALA A 84 -15.21 -5.41 -10.03
CA ALA A 84 -16.20 -6.25 -10.72
C ALA A 84 -16.03 -6.27 -12.27
N ALA A 85 -15.26 -5.32 -12.84
CA ALA A 85 -15.18 -5.14 -14.30
C ALA A 85 -14.02 -5.87 -14.98
N SER A 86 -12.99 -6.29 -14.24
CA SER A 86 -11.88 -7.07 -14.78
C SER A 86 -11.52 -8.23 -13.86
N ASP A 87 -11.66 -9.46 -14.37
CA ASP A 87 -11.20 -10.66 -13.66
C ASP A 87 -9.65 -10.69 -13.51
N GLU A 88 -8.92 -9.92 -14.32
CA GLU A 88 -7.45 -9.85 -14.29
C GLU A 88 -6.98 -8.41 -14.55
N PRO A 89 -5.95 -7.92 -13.80
CA PRO A 89 -5.35 -6.60 -14.02
C PRO A 89 -4.65 -6.52 -15.38
N GLY A 90 -4.56 -5.32 -15.95
CA GLY A 90 -3.92 -5.10 -17.25
C GLY A 90 -2.43 -5.46 -17.26
N GLU A 91 -1.95 -6.18 -18.28
CA GLU A 91 -0.53 -6.56 -18.38
C GLU A 91 0.40 -5.35 -18.39
N GLU A 92 0.01 -4.26 -19.05
CA GLU A 92 0.79 -3.02 -19.09
C GLU A 92 0.93 -2.43 -17.68
N TYR A 93 -0.18 -2.33 -16.94
CA TYR A 93 -0.20 -1.86 -15.56
C TYR A 93 0.72 -2.71 -14.67
N MET A 94 0.57 -4.03 -14.68
CA MET A 94 1.35 -4.96 -13.87
C MET A 94 2.85 -4.95 -14.21
N SER A 95 3.20 -4.50 -15.41
CA SER A 95 4.60 -4.43 -15.86
C SER A 95 5.30 -3.13 -15.47
N CYS A 96 4.57 -2.05 -15.15
CA CYS A 96 5.14 -0.79 -14.72
C CYS A 96 5.68 -0.88 -13.29
N LEU A 97 6.85 -0.29 -13.01
CA LEU A 97 7.45 -0.22 -11.67
C LEU A 97 7.71 -1.59 -11.00
N ASN A 98 7.58 -2.69 -11.71
CA ASN A 98 7.76 -4.05 -11.18
C ASN A 98 9.19 -4.54 -11.37
N ILE A 99 10.14 -3.96 -10.63
CA ILE A 99 11.57 -4.23 -10.77
C ILE A 99 12.04 -5.52 -10.05
N LEU A 100 11.23 -6.04 -9.12
CA LEU A 100 11.54 -7.23 -8.31
C LEU A 100 10.71 -8.46 -8.66
N THR A 101 9.78 -8.37 -9.60
CA THR A 101 8.84 -9.44 -9.97
C THR A 101 7.94 -9.95 -8.85
N ASP A 102 7.83 -9.19 -7.76
CA ASP A 102 6.96 -9.45 -6.60
C ASP A 102 5.78 -8.49 -6.51
N GLU A 103 5.51 -7.76 -7.61
CA GLU A 103 4.44 -6.77 -7.75
C GLU A 103 4.59 -5.54 -6.85
N MET A 104 5.74 -5.36 -6.21
CA MET A 104 6.03 -4.19 -5.38
C MET A 104 6.49 -3.01 -6.25
N MET A 105 5.72 -1.93 -6.25
CA MET A 105 6.04 -0.68 -6.96
C MET A 105 7.04 0.20 -6.20
N GLY A 106 6.93 0.21 -4.88
CA GLY A 106 7.66 1.10 -3.98
C GLY A 106 7.13 0.98 -2.56
N TYR A 107 7.28 2.02 -1.77
CA TYR A 107 6.71 2.04 -0.42
C TYR A 107 6.33 3.46 0.03
N VAL A 108 5.33 3.53 0.91
CA VAL A 108 4.93 4.74 1.61
C VAL A 108 5.57 4.80 2.99
N GLU A 109 6.07 5.98 3.37
CA GLU A 109 6.62 6.27 4.69
C GLU A 109 5.86 7.45 5.28
N ILE A 110 5.26 7.28 6.47
CA ILE A 110 4.53 8.32 7.19
C ILE A 110 5.18 8.51 8.56
N PRO A 111 6.11 9.47 8.70
CA PRO A 111 6.91 9.62 9.92
C PRO A 111 6.08 9.92 11.17
N LYS A 112 5.02 10.72 11.07
CA LYS A 112 4.17 11.12 12.21
C LYS A 112 3.58 9.90 12.94
N ILE A 113 3.18 8.87 12.20
CA ILE A 113 2.60 7.64 12.75
C ILE A 113 3.58 6.45 12.70
N ASN A 114 4.85 6.72 12.36
CA ASN A 114 5.95 5.77 12.37
C ASN A 114 5.67 4.48 11.58
N ILE A 115 5.13 4.60 10.37
CA ILE A 115 4.89 3.48 9.48
C ILE A 115 5.74 3.56 8.20
N LYS A 116 6.11 2.37 7.72
CA LYS A 116 6.68 2.11 6.39
C LYS A 116 5.98 0.89 5.83
N ILE A 117 5.26 1.07 4.71
CA ILE A 117 4.41 0.03 4.14
C ILE A 117 4.74 -0.13 2.65
N PRO A 118 5.05 -1.36 2.16
CA PRO A 118 5.23 -1.61 0.74
C PRO A 118 3.93 -1.36 -0.02
N ILE A 119 4.05 -0.77 -1.21
CA ILE A 119 2.96 -0.54 -2.16
C ILE A 119 3.06 -1.60 -3.24
N PHE A 120 2.00 -2.35 -3.43
CA PHE A 120 1.89 -3.38 -4.47
C PHE A 120 0.91 -2.96 -5.56
N HIS A 121 0.97 -3.64 -6.69
CA HIS A 121 -0.06 -3.56 -7.71
C HIS A 121 -1.38 -4.11 -7.16
N THR A 122 -2.49 -3.53 -7.60
CA THR A 122 -3.87 -3.87 -7.27
C THR A 122 -4.27 -3.65 -5.80
N THR A 123 -5.55 -3.70 -5.56
CA THR A 123 -6.17 -3.64 -4.22
C THR A 123 -6.88 -4.96 -3.87
N SER A 124 -6.34 -6.09 -4.37
CA SER A 124 -6.88 -7.40 -4.03
C SER A 124 -6.75 -7.70 -2.54
N GLU A 125 -7.61 -8.54 -2.00
CA GLU A 125 -7.58 -8.95 -0.58
C GLU A 125 -6.21 -9.54 -0.19
N GLU A 126 -5.57 -10.27 -1.11
CA GLU A 126 -4.23 -10.79 -0.90
C GLU A 126 -3.21 -9.68 -0.70
N VAL A 127 -3.25 -8.64 -1.53
CA VAL A 127 -2.39 -7.47 -1.44
C VAL A 127 -2.64 -6.71 -0.15
N LEU A 128 -3.89 -6.36 0.13
CA LEU A 128 -4.27 -5.57 1.30
C LEU A 128 -3.99 -6.29 2.63
N SER A 129 -3.89 -7.61 2.63
CA SER A 129 -3.49 -8.39 3.81
C SER A 129 -2.00 -8.26 4.16
N LYS A 130 -1.15 -7.87 3.21
CA LYS A 130 0.33 -7.82 3.36
C LYS A 130 0.93 -6.43 3.30
N GLY A 131 0.22 -5.45 2.72
CA GLY A 131 0.73 -4.08 2.54
C GLY A 131 -0.34 -3.11 2.07
N ALA A 132 0.08 -2.05 1.40
CA ALA A 132 -0.77 -1.14 0.68
C ALA A 132 -0.89 -1.58 -0.77
N GLY A 133 -2.04 -1.34 -1.38
CA GLY A 133 -2.34 -1.61 -2.77
C GLY A 133 -2.57 -0.33 -3.54
N HIS A 134 -2.02 -0.25 -4.74
CA HIS A 134 -2.32 0.82 -5.68
C HIS A 134 -3.60 0.50 -6.43
N LEU A 135 -4.53 1.46 -6.49
CA LEU A 135 -5.80 1.31 -7.21
C LEU A 135 -5.56 1.41 -8.71
N GLU A 136 -5.74 0.29 -9.43
CA GLU A 136 -5.66 0.28 -10.90
C GLU A 136 -6.65 1.27 -11.50
N GLY A 137 -6.22 2.01 -12.53
CA GLY A 137 -6.99 3.08 -13.14
C GLY A 137 -6.74 4.46 -12.53
N SER A 138 -6.15 4.56 -11.33
CA SER A 138 -5.53 5.79 -10.84
C SER A 138 -4.12 5.95 -11.42
N SER A 139 -3.56 7.16 -11.33
CA SER A 139 -2.17 7.40 -11.79
C SER A 139 -1.18 6.59 -10.96
N LEU A 140 -0.18 6.01 -11.60
CA LEU A 140 0.96 5.40 -10.90
C LEU A 140 1.65 6.44 -10.00
N PRO A 141 2.22 6.03 -8.86
CA PRO A 141 2.74 6.95 -7.83
C PRO A 141 4.13 7.51 -8.21
N VAL A 142 4.23 8.10 -9.39
CA VAL A 142 5.48 8.67 -9.94
C VAL A 142 5.48 10.21 -9.93
N GLY A 143 4.41 10.82 -9.43
CA GLY A 143 4.23 12.26 -9.43
C GLY A 143 3.93 12.84 -10.80
N GLY A 144 3.91 14.16 -10.89
CA GLY A 144 3.72 14.91 -12.12
C GLY A 144 2.39 15.65 -12.20
N GLU A 145 2.36 16.72 -12.99
CA GLU A 145 1.13 17.50 -13.21
C GLU A 145 0.02 16.64 -13.84
N ASN A 146 -1.18 16.84 -13.39
CA ASN A 146 -2.37 16.11 -13.84
C ASN A 146 -2.33 14.61 -13.48
N THR A 147 -1.73 14.26 -12.34
CA THR A 147 -1.76 12.91 -11.79
C THR A 147 -2.50 12.86 -10.47
N HIS A 148 -3.16 11.74 -10.22
CA HIS A 148 -3.76 11.43 -8.92
C HIS A 148 -3.58 9.93 -8.64
N SER A 149 -2.66 9.59 -7.75
CA SER A 149 -2.41 8.21 -7.33
C SER A 149 -3.24 7.87 -6.11
N VAL A 150 -3.88 6.71 -6.12
CA VAL A 150 -4.69 6.21 -4.99
C VAL A 150 -4.04 4.97 -4.38
N ILE A 151 -3.69 5.07 -3.11
CA ILE A 151 -3.02 4.01 -2.35
C ILE A 151 -3.92 3.61 -1.19
N SER A 152 -4.38 2.38 -1.20
CA SER A 152 -5.30 1.83 -0.21
C SER A 152 -4.60 0.83 0.72
N ALA A 153 -4.95 0.85 1.99
CA ALA A 153 -4.52 -0.18 2.93
C ALA A 153 -5.54 -0.37 4.06
N HIS A 154 -5.58 -1.56 4.62
CA HIS A 154 -6.51 -1.86 5.71
C HIS A 154 -6.32 -0.96 6.92
N ARG A 155 -7.44 -0.53 7.51
CA ARG A 155 -7.53 0.08 8.81
C ARG A 155 -8.14 -0.91 9.82
N GLY A 156 -7.50 -1.05 11.00
CA GLY A 156 -8.04 -1.90 12.06
C GLY A 156 -7.90 -3.41 11.84
N LEU A 157 -6.99 -3.85 10.96
CA LEU A 157 -6.68 -5.26 10.77
C LEU A 157 -5.96 -5.81 12.01
N PRO A 158 -6.49 -6.88 12.67
CA PRO A 158 -5.87 -7.40 13.92
C PRO A 158 -4.43 -7.89 13.73
N SER A 159 -4.04 -8.25 12.51
CA SER A 159 -2.74 -8.82 12.18
C SER A 159 -1.69 -7.81 11.71
N ALA A 160 -2.08 -6.58 11.38
CA ALA A 160 -1.19 -5.56 10.87
C ALA A 160 -1.71 -4.14 11.14
N SER A 161 -0.83 -3.22 11.53
CA SER A 161 -1.23 -1.82 11.80
C SER A 161 -1.61 -1.07 10.53
N LEU A 162 -0.86 -1.24 9.44
CA LEU A 162 -1.10 -0.58 8.14
C LEU A 162 -1.57 0.88 8.31
N PHE A 163 -2.73 1.26 7.77
CA PHE A 163 -3.31 2.61 7.90
C PHE A 163 -4.21 2.80 9.13
N THR A 164 -4.05 1.95 10.18
CA THR A 164 -4.89 2.05 11.40
C THR A 164 -4.86 3.43 12.04
N ASP A 165 -3.71 4.06 12.05
CA ASP A 165 -3.48 5.36 12.70
C ASP A 165 -3.49 6.54 11.71
N LEU A 166 -4.02 6.36 10.49
CA LEU A 166 -4.05 7.39 9.45
C LEU A 166 -4.84 8.63 9.89
N ASP A 167 -5.83 8.47 10.76
CA ASP A 167 -6.62 9.55 11.35
C ASP A 167 -5.86 10.45 12.35
N GLN A 168 -4.60 10.13 12.66
CA GLN A 168 -3.72 11.01 13.44
C GLN A 168 -3.01 12.05 12.57
N LEU A 169 -3.12 11.96 11.24
CA LEU A 169 -2.60 12.98 10.35
C LEU A 169 -3.47 14.24 10.40
N GLU A 170 -2.82 15.38 10.26
CA GLU A 170 -3.42 16.69 10.24
C GLU A 170 -2.92 17.45 9.01
N ASP A 171 -3.65 18.49 8.62
CA ASP A 171 -3.25 19.44 7.60
C ASP A 171 -1.83 19.98 7.85
N GLY A 172 -0.97 19.94 6.81
CA GLY A 172 0.44 20.29 6.90
C GLY A 172 1.39 19.15 7.29
N ASP A 173 0.89 17.97 7.66
CA ASP A 173 1.75 16.80 7.84
C ASP A 173 2.31 16.29 6.52
N HIS A 174 3.44 15.59 6.59
CA HIS A 174 4.09 15.09 5.39
C HIS A 174 4.19 13.57 5.39
N PHE A 175 4.08 13.01 4.19
CA PHE A 175 4.39 11.61 3.91
C PHE A 175 5.26 11.48 2.65
N LEU A 176 5.93 10.36 2.53
CA LEU A 176 6.88 10.11 1.46
C LEU A 176 6.45 8.89 0.66
N ILE A 177 6.49 9.01 -0.64
CA ILE A 177 6.43 7.87 -1.58
C ILE A 177 7.83 7.63 -2.12
N ARG A 178 8.34 6.43 -1.92
CA ARG A 178 9.63 6.03 -2.45
C ARG A 178 9.42 5.03 -3.57
N VAL A 179 9.75 5.45 -4.76
CA VAL A 179 9.56 4.68 -5.99
C VAL A 179 10.82 4.78 -6.84
N LEU A 180 11.31 3.65 -7.31
CA LEU A 180 12.58 3.53 -8.01
C LEU A 180 13.71 4.27 -7.24
N ASP A 181 14.42 5.16 -7.90
CA ASP A 181 15.52 5.95 -7.34
C ASP A 181 15.10 7.31 -6.78
N GLN A 182 13.79 7.61 -6.71
CA GLN A 182 13.27 8.88 -6.24
C GLN A 182 12.48 8.79 -4.93
N THR A 183 12.39 9.93 -4.28
CA THR A 183 11.56 10.15 -3.11
C THR A 183 10.67 11.35 -3.37
N LEU A 184 9.38 11.10 -3.44
CA LEU A 184 8.35 12.12 -3.57
C LEU A 184 7.86 12.49 -2.17
N CYS A 185 7.74 13.78 -1.88
CA CYS A 185 7.26 14.28 -0.59
C CYS A 185 5.93 14.99 -0.81
N TYR A 186 4.89 14.51 -0.18
CA TYR A 186 3.55 15.08 -0.21
C TYR A 186 3.21 15.69 1.13
N GLU A 187 2.47 16.78 1.10
CA GLU A 187 1.87 17.44 2.26
C GLU A 187 0.38 17.10 2.31
N VAL A 188 -0.13 16.79 3.49
CA VAL A 188 -1.56 16.58 3.71
C VAL A 188 -2.25 17.94 3.63
N ASP A 189 -3.10 18.14 2.67
CA ASP A 189 -3.87 19.38 2.45
C ASP A 189 -5.38 19.18 2.61
N GLN A 190 -5.84 17.92 2.60
CA GLN A 190 -7.26 17.58 2.74
C GLN A 190 -7.43 16.28 3.53
N ILE A 191 -8.44 16.26 4.40
CA ILE A 191 -8.84 15.06 5.15
C ILE A 191 -10.35 14.94 5.04
N HIS A 192 -10.81 13.91 4.33
CA HIS A 192 -12.22 13.67 4.09
C HIS A 192 -12.70 12.36 4.68
N ILE A 193 -13.93 12.33 5.13
CA ILE A 193 -14.67 11.10 5.45
C ILE A 193 -15.77 10.98 4.41
N VAL A 194 -15.66 9.99 3.56
CA VAL A 194 -16.56 9.80 2.40
C VAL A 194 -17.32 8.49 2.51
N GLU A 195 -18.47 8.41 1.87
CA GLU A 195 -19.19 7.18 1.64
C GLU A 195 -18.45 6.34 0.57
N PRO A 196 -18.50 4.99 0.63
CA PRO A 196 -17.75 4.14 -0.30
C PRO A 196 -18.07 4.39 -1.79
N GLU A 197 -19.28 4.82 -2.09
CA GLU A 197 -19.75 5.11 -3.44
C GLU A 197 -19.31 6.50 -3.96
N ASN A 198 -18.79 7.36 -3.07
CA ASN A 198 -18.34 8.69 -3.44
C ASN A 198 -16.85 8.68 -3.80
N THR A 199 -16.56 8.56 -5.08
CA THR A 199 -15.21 8.56 -5.65
C THR A 199 -14.80 9.91 -6.27
N SER A 200 -15.60 10.97 -6.06
CA SER A 200 -15.36 12.30 -6.67
C SER A 200 -14.00 12.88 -6.29
N ASP A 201 -13.55 12.61 -5.05
CA ASP A 201 -12.29 13.14 -4.52
C ASP A 201 -11.06 12.37 -5.04
N LEU A 202 -11.26 11.32 -5.84
CA LEU A 202 -10.20 10.54 -6.47
C LEU A 202 -9.93 10.97 -7.93
N ALA A 203 -10.67 11.95 -8.43
CA ALA A 203 -10.50 12.45 -9.79
C ALA A 203 -9.16 13.20 -9.95
N VAL A 204 -8.60 13.14 -11.15
CA VAL A 204 -7.42 13.95 -11.50
C VAL A 204 -7.83 15.42 -11.56
N GLU A 205 -7.12 16.28 -10.85
CA GLU A 205 -7.29 17.72 -10.90
C GLU A 205 -6.26 18.37 -11.84
N PRO A 206 -6.69 19.23 -12.78
CA PRO A 206 -5.76 19.87 -13.72
C PRO A 206 -4.69 20.70 -13.01
N GLY A 207 -3.42 20.47 -13.36
CA GLY A 207 -2.27 21.17 -12.80
C GLY A 207 -1.83 20.70 -11.42
N GLN A 208 -2.48 19.69 -10.84
CA GLN A 208 -2.12 19.13 -9.53
C GLN A 208 -1.36 17.81 -9.68
N ASP A 209 -0.55 17.52 -8.67
CA ASP A 209 0.10 16.25 -8.42
C ASP A 209 -0.41 15.73 -7.06
N LEU A 210 -1.32 14.76 -7.10
CA LEU A 210 -2.09 14.33 -5.93
C LEU A 210 -1.83 12.85 -5.60
N VAL A 211 -1.82 12.57 -4.31
CA VAL A 211 -1.84 11.21 -3.77
C VAL A 211 -2.90 11.11 -2.68
N THR A 212 -3.83 10.18 -2.83
CA THR A 212 -4.80 9.86 -1.78
C THR A 212 -4.38 8.58 -1.05
N LEU A 213 -4.32 8.64 0.28
CA LEU A 213 -4.18 7.50 1.17
C LEU A 213 -5.57 7.10 1.70
N LEU A 214 -6.00 5.87 1.42
CA LEU A 214 -7.37 5.39 1.65
C LEU A 214 -7.40 4.13 2.54
#